data_71906d709177a6ba15f645f4c186aaeb
#
_entry.id   71906d709177a6ba15f645f4c186aaeb
#
_cell.length_a   1.000
_cell.length_b   1.000
_cell.length_c   1.000
_cell.angle_alpha   90.00
_cell.angle_beta   90.00
_cell.angle_gamma   90.00
#
_symmetry.space_group_name_H-M   'P 1'
#
loop_
_entity.id
_entity.type
_entity.pdbx_description
1 polymer ?
#
loop_
_entity_poly.entity_id
_entity_poly.type
_entity_poly.pdbx_seq_one_letter_code
_entity_poly.pdbx_strand_id
1 'polypeptide(L)'
;MRYLTNLFKHIVALATMVAVATACDDGRSEILKVYNWGDYIDEDLLVEFEEWYFEHTGERVEIIYQTFDINEVMLAKIENGHADFDVVCPSEYIVERMMRNELLLPILTPEFEAEINEKGINYFDCVSPYIKREFSLLTAPEGQDPNDYAVGYMWGTTGILYNADYVTEEEAMSWDLMFDPRLKDKIFVKDAFRDVYSPMLIYAKTIEARKAGELGEDEMLPLETIHALMYDSSDESIALVESYLKRTKELVAGWEADFGKEMMTQEKAWINLMWSGDAVWAIEEASEVDVNLAYAVPREGSVVWFDGWVIPKYAKNERAARYFIDYMCMPENAIRNMDATGYVSVVATEEVLEAMRDDELDTVCDLSYFFVDDNYEPLEGCDSVHIDDVLYPDRSVIERCGVMHDSGDRTDKMLEMWSRVKGDNLSTGMLVGIIVFFAAMFAWGIWRKVDAYRKKQHHLKRRRHQYTKTKK
;
A
#
# COMPACT_ATOMS: atom_id res chain seq x y z
N MET A 1 41.64 55.62 17.45
CA MET A 1 40.33 55.30 18.06
C MET A 1 39.23 54.98 17.02
N ARG A 2 38.97 55.77 15.97
CA ARG A 2 37.92 55.48 14.98
C ARG A 2 38.12 54.16 14.17
N TYR A 3 39.35 53.73 13.91
CA TYR A 3 39.64 52.47 13.18
C TYR A 3 39.35 51.23 14.02
N LEU A 4 39.62 51.23 15.31
CA LEU A 4 39.33 50.13 16.24
C LEU A 4 37.84 49.96 16.46
N THR A 5 37.07 51.07 16.48
CA THR A 5 35.59 51.02 16.65
C THR A 5 34.89 50.48 15.40
N ASN A 6 35.41 50.74 14.20
CA ASN A 6 34.86 50.21 12.98
C ASN A 6 35.22 48.71 12.80
N LEU A 7 36.48 48.29 13.15
CA LEU A 7 36.84 46.90 13.15
C LEU A 7 36.00 46.07 14.11
N PHE A 8 35.73 46.60 15.31
CA PHE A 8 34.87 45.95 16.30
C PHE A 8 33.42 45.82 15.81
N LYS A 9 32.86 46.81 15.10
CA LYS A 9 31.53 46.77 14.49
C LYS A 9 31.48 45.70 13.35
N HIS A 10 32.53 45.55 12.56
CA HIS A 10 32.54 44.50 11.52
C HIS A 10 32.72 43.09 12.10
N ILE A 11 33.49 42.94 13.19
CA ILE A 11 33.61 41.65 13.88
C ILE A 11 32.30 41.26 14.58
N VAL A 12 31.61 42.23 15.21
CA VAL A 12 30.29 42.00 15.84
C VAL A 12 29.25 41.70 14.77
N ALA A 13 29.25 42.40 13.63
CA ALA A 13 28.33 42.13 12.52
C ALA A 13 28.60 40.76 11.87
N LEU A 14 29.88 40.37 11.74
CA LEU A 14 30.26 39.03 11.23
C LEU A 14 29.89 37.93 12.23
N ALA A 15 30.12 38.14 13.54
CA ALA A 15 29.72 37.22 14.58
C ALA A 15 28.20 37.08 14.69
N THR A 16 27.43 38.19 14.49
CA THR A 16 25.96 38.13 14.43
C THR A 16 25.47 37.45 13.14
N MET A 17 26.13 37.64 11.99
CA MET A 17 25.78 36.90 10.78
C MET A 17 26.07 35.39 10.89
N VAL A 18 27.18 35.02 11.54
CA VAL A 18 27.49 33.60 11.81
C VAL A 18 26.52 33.03 12.83
N ALA A 19 26.15 33.77 13.88
CA ALA A 19 25.15 33.34 14.87
C ALA A 19 23.73 33.26 14.29
N VAL A 20 23.38 34.11 13.31
CA VAL A 20 22.08 34.03 12.60
C VAL A 20 22.08 32.91 11.56
N ALA A 21 23.23 32.54 10.97
CA ALA A 21 23.35 31.40 10.06
C ALA A 21 23.31 30.05 10.79
N THR A 22 23.64 30.02 12.09
CA THR A 22 23.52 28.80 12.94
C THR A 22 22.20 28.76 13.73
N ALA A 23 21.32 29.76 13.61
CA ALA A 23 20.07 29.88 14.37
C ALA A 23 18.81 29.60 13.52
N CYS A 24 18.95 29.00 12.34
CA CYS A 24 17.84 28.50 11.54
C CYS A 24 18.05 27.01 11.23
N ASP A 25 18.40 26.23 12.25
CA ASP A 25 18.00 24.85 12.30
C ASP A 25 16.61 24.89 12.94
N ASP A 26 15.57 24.64 12.15
CA ASP A 26 14.18 24.56 12.60
C ASP A 26 13.91 23.25 13.37
N GLY A 27 14.97 22.53 13.77
CA GLY A 27 14.90 21.21 14.41
C GLY A 27 14.44 20.11 13.47
N ARG A 28 14.34 20.38 12.16
CA ARG A 28 13.83 19.42 11.19
C ARG A 28 14.81 18.27 10.93
N SER A 29 16.10 18.48 11.14
CA SER A 29 17.15 17.47 11.10
C SER A 29 17.07 16.45 12.25
N GLU A 30 16.40 16.81 13.35
CA GLU A 30 16.13 15.91 14.49
C GLU A 30 14.80 15.15 14.36
N ILE A 31 14.08 15.29 13.23
CA ILE A 31 12.79 14.64 12.97
C ILE A 31 12.92 13.72 11.76
N LEU A 32 12.43 12.48 11.90
CA LEU A 32 12.23 11.54 10.80
C LEU A 32 10.74 11.32 10.57
N LYS A 33 10.23 11.74 9.42
CA LYS A 33 8.83 11.54 9.04
C LYS A 33 8.69 10.29 8.20
N VAL A 34 8.07 9.26 8.78
CA VAL A 34 7.79 7.99 8.13
C VAL A 34 6.31 7.95 7.71
N TYR A 35 6.03 7.54 6.48
CA TYR A 35 4.69 7.44 5.92
C TYR A 35 4.48 6.04 5.34
N ASN A 36 3.69 5.21 6.02
CA ASN A 36 3.52 3.80 5.75
C ASN A 36 2.04 3.42 5.63
N TRP A 37 1.75 2.18 5.33
CA TRP A 37 0.41 1.61 5.40
C TRP A 37 -0.08 1.53 6.86
N GLY A 38 -1.39 1.44 7.06
CA GLY A 38 -1.98 1.13 8.36
C GLY A 38 -1.65 -0.32 8.76
N ASP A 39 -1.47 -0.58 10.06
CA ASP A 39 -1.20 -1.91 10.64
C ASP A 39 -0.06 -2.68 9.94
N TYR A 40 1.04 -1.99 9.59
CA TYR A 40 2.07 -2.52 8.70
C TYR A 40 3.49 -2.37 9.25
N ILE A 41 3.66 -2.34 10.56
CA ILE A 41 4.94 -2.27 11.27
C ILE A 41 4.74 -2.62 12.75
N ASP A 42 5.74 -3.24 13.38
CA ASP A 42 5.86 -3.26 14.83
C ASP A 42 6.25 -1.85 15.33
N GLU A 43 5.29 -1.13 15.95
CA GLU A 43 5.50 0.25 16.37
C GLU A 43 6.58 0.39 17.46
N ASP A 44 6.91 -0.65 18.21
CA ASP A 44 7.97 -0.62 19.19
C ASP A 44 9.34 -0.42 18.52
N LEU A 45 9.52 -0.91 17.29
CA LEU A 45 10.74 -0.70 16.48
C LEU A 45 10.99 0.77 16.18
N LEU A 46 9.94 1.61 16.12
CA LEU A 46 10.10 3.05 15.89
C LEU A 46 10.84 3.72 17.06
N VAL A 47 10.47 3.34 18.29
CA VAL A 47 11.09 3.88 19.51
C VAL A 47 12.51 3.33 19.67
N GLU A 48 12.70 2.03 19.42
CA GLU A 48 14.00 1.38 19.50
C GLU A 48 14.97 1.92 18.46
N PHE A 49 14.50 2.27 17.26
CA PHE A 49 15.32 2.92 16.24
C PHE A 49 15.91 4.25 16.69
N GLU A 50 15.18 5.09 17.44
CA GLU A 50 15.69 6.37 17.93
C GLU A 50 16.94 6.17 18.83
N GLU A 51 16.92 5.12 19.65
CA GLU A 51 18.03 4.74 20.54
C GLU A 51 19.18 4.12 19.74
N TRP A 52 18.86 3.17 18.85
CA TRP A 52 19.81 2.52 17.96
C TRP A 52 20.54 3.53 17.04
N TYR A 53 19.79 4.49 16.46
CA TYR A 53 20.36 5.54 15.61
C TYR A 53 21.35 6.42 16.41
N PHE A 54 20.99 6.80 17.63
CA PHE A 54 21.88 7.56 18.51
C PHE A 54 23.16 6.79 18.84
N GLU A 55 23.07 5.52 19.14
CA GLU A 55 24.23 4.67 19.46
C GLU A 55 25.21 4.56 18.29
N HIS A 56 24.71 4.48 17.06
CA HIS A 56 25.53 4.28 15.86
C HIS A 56 26.03 5.59 15.22
N THR A 57 25.33 6.71 15.43
CA THR A 57 25.68 7.99 14.78
C THR A 57 26.10 9.08 15.75
N GLY A 58 25.70 9.01 17.01
CA GLY A 58 25.79 10.08 17.99
C GLY A 58 24.78 11.21 17.79
N GLU A 59 23.91 11.11 16.79
CA GLU A 59 22.86 12.05 16.46
C GLU A 59 21.50 11.60 17.03
N ARG A 60 20.62 12.53 17.42
CA ARG A 60 19.27 12.20 17.89
C ARG A 60 18.26 12.42 16.78
N VAL A 61 17.24 11.57 16.81
CA VAL A 61 16.08 11.69 15.90
C VAL A 61 14.81 11.38 16.69
N GLU A 62 13.71 12.05 16.35
CA GLU A 62 12.35 11.74 16.81
C GLU A 62 11.52 11.31 15.59
N ILE A 63 10.84 10.17 15.67
CA ILE A 63 10.01 9.66 14.58
C ILE A 63 8.61 10.25 14.64
N ILE A 64 8.15 10.81 13.53
CA ILE A 64 6.75 11.13 13.28
C ILE A 64 6.20 10.12 12.29
N TYR A 65 5.46 9.13 12.81
CA TYR A 65 4.84 8.08 12.02
C TYR A 65 3.43 8.49 11.57
N GLN A 66 3.12 8.29 10.30
CA GLN A 66 1.81 8.54 9.69
C GLN A 66 1.44 7.40 8.76
N THR A 67 0.14 7.19 8.53
CA THR A 67 -0.34 6.11 7.68
C THR A 67 -1.18 6.60 6.49
N PHE A 68 -1.26 5.75 5.47
CA PHE A 68 -2.14 5.91 4.31
C PHE A 68 -2.78 4.56 3.95
N ASP A 69 -3.91 4.61 3.23
CA ASP A 69 -4.66 3.43 2.83
C ASP A 69 -4.66 3.23 1.29
N ILE A 70 -4.23 4.23 0.52
CA ILE A 70 -4.30 4.22 -0.95
C ILE A 70 -3.03 4.83 -1.53
N ASN A 71 -2.33 4.08 -2.35
CA ASN A 71 -1.09 4.47 -3.03
C ASN A 71 -1.21 5.80 -3.80
N GLU A 72 -2.28 5.98 -4.58
CA GLU A 72 -2.47 7.18 -5.41
C GLU A 72 -2.71 8.44 -4.57
N VAL A 73 -3.34 8.29 -3.39
CA VAL A 73 -3.55 9.40 -2.44
C VAL A 73 -2.23 9.80 -1.79
N MET A 74 -1.41 8.83 -1.40
CA MET A 74 -0.06 9.05 -0.88
C MET A 74 0.80 9.76 -1.93
N LEU A 75 0.85 9.22 -3.16
CA LEU A 75 1.63 9.78 -4.27
C LEU A 75 1.23 11.24 -4.56
N ALA A 76 -0.07 11.54 -4.60
CA ALA A 76 -0.56 12.90 -4.85
C ALA A 76 -0.08 13.91 -3.80
N LYS A 77 0.07 13.51 -2.53
CA LYS A 77 0.64 14.37 -1.48
C LYS A 77 2.10 14.70 -1.74
N ILE A 78 2.87 13.76 -2.29
CA ILE A 78 4.28 13.96 -2.61
C ILE A 78 4.43 14.75 -3.92
N GLU A 79 3.79 14.29 -4.98
CA GLU A 79 3.93 14.84 -6.33
C GLU A 79 3.38 16.27 -6.45
N ASN A 80 2.15 16.48 -5.96
CA ASN A 80 1.47 17.78 -6.08
C ASN A 80 1.56 18.62 -4.81
N GLY A 81 1.58 17.97 -3.64
CA GLY A 81 1.61 18.63 -2.33
C GLY A 81 3.01 18.96 -1.84
N HIS A 82 4.05 18.39 -2.46
CA HIS A 82 5.45 18.51 -2.04
C HIS A 82 5.63 18.22 -0.54
N ALA A 83 4.91 17.20 -0.05
CA ALA A 83 5.00 16.80 1.35
C ALA A 83 6.42 16.37 1.71
N ASP A 84 6.90 16.80 2.86
CA ASP A 84 8.27 16.63 3.32
C ASP A 84 8.45 15.34 4.16
N PHE A 85 7.87 14.23 3.69
CA PHE A 85 8.16 12.92 4.24
C PHE A 85 9.61 12.53 3.95
N ASP A 86 10.25 11.84 4.91
CA ASP A 86 11.63 11.38 4.76
C ASP A 86 11.70 9.95 4.26
N VAL A 87 10.76 9.10 4.70
CA VAL A 87 10.63 7.71 4.28
C VAL A 87 9.17 7.43 3.94
N VAL A 88 8.94 6.73 2.84
CA VAL A 88 7.60 6.29 2.40
C VAL A 88 7.70 4.84 1.93
N CYS A 89 6.64 4.05 2.12
CA CYS A 89 6.57 2.64 1.72
C CYS A 89 5.48 2.39 0.66
N PRO A 90 5.70 2.76 -0.61
CA PRO A 90 4.79 2.46 -1.71
C PRO A 90 4.94 1.03 -2.24
N SER A 91 3.93 0.55 -2.98
CA SER A 91 4.06 -0.66 -3.80
C SER A 91 4.92 -0.43 -5.04
N GLU A 92 5.45 -1.50 -5.61
CA GLU A 92 6.44 -1.52 -6.70
C GLU A 92 6.04 -0.66 -7.91
N TYR A 93 4.78 -0.70 -8.35
CA TYR A 93 4.33 0.10 -9.50
C TYR A 93 4.31 1.62 -9.21
N ILE A 94 4.18 2.01 -7.95
CA ILE A 94 4.33 3.40 -7.53
C ILE A 94 5.81 3.78 -7.42
N VAL A 95 6.67 2.87 -6.94
CA VAL A 95 8.13 3.08 -7.01
C VAL A 95 8.55 3.38 -8.45
N GLU A 96 8.11 2.55 -9.41
CA GLU A 96 8.35 2.73 -10.84
C GLU A 96 7.89 4.11 -11.34
N ARG A 97 6.69 4.53 -10.94
CA ARG A 97 6.14 5.85 -11.28
C ARG A 97 6.92 6.99 -10.64
N MET A 98 7.32 6.86 -9.37
CA MET A 98 8.13 7.87 -8.68
C MET A 98 9.53 7.98 -9.30
N MET A 99 10.15 6.87 -9.71
CA MET A 99 11.40 6.84 -10.47
C MET A 99 11.27 7.63 -11.78
N ARG A 100 10.28 7.27 -12.59
CA ARG A 100 10.01 7.92 -13.89
C ARG A 100 9.78 9.43 -13.75
N ASN A 101 9.15 9.88 -12.67
CA ASN A 101 8.84 11.29 -12.42
C ASN A 101 9.96 12.02 -11.62
N GLU A 102 11.11 11.37 -11.42
CA GLU A 102 12.26 11.92 -10.68
C GLU A 102 11.86 12.43 -9.27
N LEU A 103 11.04 11.67 -8.56
CA LEU A 103 10.51 12.00 -7.23
C LEU A 103 11.27 11.33 -6.09
N LEU A 104 12.33 10.56 -6.38
CA LEU A 104 13.11 9.83 -5.40
C LEU A 104 14.53 10.38 -5.26
N LEU A 105 15.08 10.20 -4.07
CA LEU A 105 16.51 10.37 -3.77
C LEU A 105 17.14 8.97 -3.60
N PRO A 106 18.43 8.79 -3.95
CA PRO A 106 19.08 7.52 -3.78
C PRO A 106 19.24 7.16 -2.30
N ILE A 107 18.93 5.91 -1.98
CA ILE A 107 19.15 5.30 -0.66
C ILE A 107 20.60 4.84 -0.57
N LEU A 108 21.01 4.01 -1.52
CA LEU A 108 22.38 3.50 -1.60
C LEU A 108 23.23 4.50 -2.38
N THR A 109 24.10 5.18 -1.64
CA THR A 109 25.16 6.01 -2.22
C THR A 109 26.51 5.41 -1.82
N PRO A 110 27.58 5.55 -2.67
CA PRO A 110 28.90 5.00 -2.34
C PRO A 110 29.43 5.45 -0.97
N GLU A 111 29.10 6.67 -0.56
CA GLU A 111 29.53 7.23 0.73
C GLU A 111 28.77 6.57 1.90
N PHE A 112 27.47 6.37 1.76
CA PHE A 112 26.66 5.75 2.79
C PHE A 112 26.96 4.26 2.93
N GLU A 113 27.09 3.56 1.83
CA GLU A 113 27.47 2.14 1.78
C GLU A 113 28.84 1.91 2.43
N ALA A 114 29.83 2.77 2.15
CA ALA A 114 31.13 2.69 2.81
C ALA A 114 31.01 2.94 4.33
N GLU A 115 30.16 3.87 4.76
CA GLU A 115 29.94 4.19 6.18
C GLU A 115 29.32 3.00 6.94
N ILE A 116 28.25 2.39 6.43
CA ILE A 116 27.57 1.26 7.09
C ILE A 116 28.44 0.01 7.08
N ASN A 117 29.19 -0.25 6.02
CA ASN A 117 30.17 -1.34 5.95
C ASN A 117 31.30 -1.18 6.97
N GLU A 118 31.87 0.04 7.14
CA GLU A 118 32.89 0.32 8.15
C GLU A 118 32.35 0.05 9.57
N LYS A 119 31.07 0.33 9.81
CA LYS A 119 30.41 0.09 11.10
C LYS A 119 29.96 -1.36 11.30
N GLY A 120 29.93 -2.17 10.24
CA GLY A 120 29.43 -3.55 10.27
C GLY A 120 27.91 -3.64 10.47
N ILE A 121 27.15 -2.68 9.93
CA ILE A 121 25.69 -2.58 10.05
C ILE A 121 25.01 -2.50 8.68
N ASN A 122 25.58 -3.11 7.65
CA ASN A 122 24.98 -3.18 6.32
C ASN A 122 23.97 -4.34 6.26
N TYR A 123 22.71 -4.06 6.60
CA TYR A 123 21.64 -5.05 6.58
C TYR A 123 20.91 -5.12 5.21
N PHE A 124 21.21 -4.21 4.27
CA PHE A 124 20.71 -4.34 2.89
C PHE A 124 21.16 -5.64 2.21
N ASP A 125 22.28 -6.21 2.65
CA ASP A 125 22.76 -7.49 2.17
C ASP A 125 21.86 -8.68 2.60
N CYS A 126 21.01 -8.48 3.61
CA CYS A 126 20.04 -9.47 4.07
C CYS A 126 18.78 -9.56 3.18
N VAL A 127 18.55 -8.58 2.32
CA VAL A 127 17.40 -8.57 1.39
C VAL A 127 17.59 -9.62 0.31
N SER A 128 16.56 -10.45 0.08
CA SER A 128 16.58 -11.53 -0.92
C SER A 128 17.06 -11.04 -2.29
N PRO A 129 18.04 -11.71 -2.90
CA PRO A 129 18.43 -11.45 -4.28
C PRO A 129 17.27 -11.59 -5.28
N TYR A 130 16.28 -12.46 -4.99
CA TYR A 130 15.06 -12.54 -5.76
C TYR A 130 14.31 -11.20 -5.78
N ILE A 131 14.12 -10.57 -4.62
CA ILE A 131 13.46 -9.26 -4.49
C ILE A 131 14.27 -8.17 -5.20
N LYS A 132 15.58 -8.14 -5.01
CA LYS A 132 16.47 -7.19 -5.72
C LYS A 132 16.35 -7.34 -7.24
N ARG A 133 16.24 -8.57 -7.74
CA ARG A 133 16.01 -8.83 -9.17
C ARG A 133 14.66 -8.30 -9.64
N GLU A 134 13.58 -8.53 -8.89
CA GLU A 134 12.24 -8.02 -9.27
C GLU A 134 12.22 -6.48 -9.30
N PHE A 135 12.85 -5.81 -8.31
CA PHE A 135 13.00 -4.35 -8.35
C PHE A 135 13.84 -3.87 -9.54
N SER A 136 14.88 -4.61 -9.94
CA SER A 136 15.71 -4.25 -11.11
C SER A 136 14.94 -4.27 -12.44
N LEU A 137 13.79 -4.94 -12.50
CA LEU A 137 12.91 -4.99 -13.68
C LEU A 137 11.98 -3.78 -13.79
N LEU A 138 11.87 -2.96 -12.74
CA LEU A 138 11.07 -1.74 -12.76
C LEU A 138 11.67 -0.73 -13.76
N THR A 139 10.81 -0.02 -14.48
CA THR A 139 11.24 1.00 -15.43
C THR A 139 11.82 2.21 -14.70
N ALA A 140 13.09 2.50 -14.95
CA ALA A 140 13.81 3.64 -14.38
C ALA A 140 14.36 4.54 -15.48
N PRO A 141 14.72 5.82 -15.18
CA PRO A 141 15.47 6.69 -16.07
C PRO A 141 16.81 6.06 -16.47
N GLU A 142 17.29 6.39 -17.67
CA GLU A 142 18.54 5.84 -18.21
C GLU A 142 19.72 6.03 -17.25
N GLY A 143 20.39 4.94 -16.90
CA GLY A 143 21.57 4.92 -16.03
C GLY A 143 21.25 4.89 -14.53
N GLN A 144 20.00 4.73 -14.14
CA GLN A 144 19.60 4.51 -12.75
C GLN A 144 19.19 3.05 -12.52
N ASP A 145 19.65 2.47 -11.41
CA ASP A 145 19.19 1.16 -10.94
C ASP A 145 18.08 1.40 -9.89
N PRO A 146 16.88 0.81 -10.04
CA PRO A 146 15.83 0.91 -9.02
C PRO A 146 16.29 0.51 -7.62
N ASN A 147 17.19 -0.44 -7.47
CA ASN A 147 17.73 -0.87 -6.18
C ASN A 147 18.55 0.22 -5.45
N ASP A 148 19.07 1.22 -6.17
CA ASP A 148 19.72 2.38 -5.52
C ASP A 148 18.68 3.32 -4.86
N TYR A 149 17.41 3.27 -5.28
CA TYR A 149 16.35 4.21 -4.88
C TYR A 149 15.24 3.59 -4.05
N ALA A 150 15.10 2.27 -4.07
CA ALA A 150 14.10 1.54 -3.34
C ALA A 150 14.70 0.28 -2.72
N VAL A 151 14.29 -0.02 -1.48
CA VAL A 151 14.63 -1.26 -0.77
C VAL A 151 13.33 -1.95 -0.40
N GLY A 152 13.19 -3.22 -0.77
CA GLY A 152 12.01 -4.00 -0.42
C GLY A 152 11.76 -3.99 1.10
N TYR A 153 10.49 -4.14 1.48
CA TYR A 153 10.06 -4.20 2.88
C TYR A 153 9.24 -5.46 3.15
N MET A 154 8.07 -5.54 2.57
CA MET A 154 7.18 -6.70 2.65
C MET A 154 6.73 -7.12 1.26
N TRP A 155 6.27 -8.36 1.14
CA TRP A 155 5.74 -8.88 -0.11
C TRP A 155 4.65 -9.91 0.14
N GLY A 156 3.90 -10.25 -0.89
CA GLY A 156 2.87 -11.26 -0.80
C GLY A 156 2.14 -11.49 -2.12
N THR A 157 1.06 -12.24 -2.04
CA THR A 157 0.21 -12.56 -3.19
C THR A 157 -1.18 -11.96 -3.03
N THR A 158 -1.89 -11.79 -4.15
CA THR A 158 -3.32 -11.52 -4.15
C THR A 158 -4.06 -12.80 -4.52
N GLY A 159 -5.04 -13.15 -3.70
CA GLY A 159 -5.80 -14.38 -3.87
C GLY A 159 -7.23 -14.28 -3.34
N ILE A 160 -7.80 -15.41 -3.00
CA ILE A 160 -9.15 -15.54 -2.45
C ILE A 160 -9.05 -16.08 -1.03
N LEU A 161 -9.39 -15.27 -0.03
CA LEU A 161 -9.72 -15.73 1.31
C LEU A 161 -11.15 -16.29 1.26
N TYR A 162 -11.35 -17.50 1.75
CA TYR A 162 -12.66 -18.15 1.71
C TYR A 162 -12.99 -18.88 3.00
N ASN A 163 -14.28 -19.01 3.29
CA ASN A 163 -14.78 -19.82 4.39
C ASN A 163 -15.00 -21.24 3.91
N ALA A 164 -14.22 -22.19 4.43
CA ALA A 164 -14.19 -23.59 4.00
C ALA A 164 -15.47 -24.37 4.33
N ASP A 165 -16.37 -23.82 5.18
CA ASP A 165 -17.68 -24.41 5.44
C ASP A 165 -18.69 -24.17 4.29
N TYR A 166 -18.45 -23.16 3.45
CA TYR A 166 -19.31 -22.75 2.33
C TYR A 166 -18.70 -22.92 0.95
N VAL A 167 -17.36 -22.89 0.86
CA VAL A 167 -16.58 -22.93 -0.38
C VAL A 167 -15.49 -23.98 -0.23
N THR A 168 -15.36 -24.86 -1.20
CA THR A 168 -14.29 -25.87 -1.22
C THR A 168 -12.99 -25.27 -1.75
N GLU A 169 -11.84 -25.85 -1.40
CA GLU A 169 -10.54 -25.49 -1.92
C GLU A 169 -10.51 -25.51 -3.46
N GLU A 170 -11.07 -26.55 -4.09
CA GLU A 170 -11.15 -26.68 -5.55
C GLU A 170 -11.90 -25.51 -6.21
N GLU A 171 -12.98 -25.03 -5.58
CA GLU A 171 -13.72 -23.85 -6.06
C GLU A 171 -12.88 -22.58 -5.90
N ALA A 172 -12.15 -22.42 -4.77
CA ALA A 172 -11.31 -21.26 -4.48
C ALA A 172 -10.07 -21.19 -5.39
N MET A 173 -9.66 -22.31 -5.96
CA MET A 173 -8.55 -22.39 -6.92
C MET A 173 -8.89 -21.83 -8.31
N SER A 174 -10.02 -21.14 -8.49
CA SER A 174 -10.38 -20.46 -9.75
C SER A 174 -11.06 -19.11 -9.49
N TRP A 175 -10.71 -18.10 -10.28
CA TRP A 175 -11.40 -16.81 -10.31
C TRP A 175 -12.87 -16.92 -10.77
N ASP A 176 -13.31 -18.06 -11.33
CA ASP A 176 -14.72 -18.33 -11.63
C ASP A 176 -15.61 -18.13 -10.41
N LEU A 177 -15.08 -18.38 -9.21
CA LEU A 177 -15.77 -18.22 -7.93
C LEU A 177 -16.33 -16.80 -7.73
N MET A 178 -15.63 -15.76 -8.27
CA MET A 178 -16.07 -14.37 -8.21
C MET A 178 -17.36 -14.09 -9.00
N PHE A 179 -17.84 -15.06 -9.77
CA PHE A 179 -19.03 -14.98 -10.62
C PHE A 179 -20.13 -15.96 -10.21
N ASP A 180 -19.97 -16.68 -9.10
CA ASP A 180 -20.93 -17.67 -8.62
C ASP A 180 -22.16 -17.01 -7.98
N PRO A 181 -23.36 -17.16 -8.55
CA PRO A 181 -24.59 -16.59 -7.99
C PRO A 181 -24.94 -17.10 -6.59
N ARG A 182 -24.42 -18.27 -6.15
CA ARG A 182 -24.63 -18.79 -4.80
C ARG A 182 -24.05 -17.86 -3.73
N LEU A 183 -22.99 -17.11 -4.10
CA LEU A 183 -22.25 -16.23 -3.20
C LEU A 183 -22.76 -14.78 -3.23
N LYS A 184 -23.92 -14.54 -3.84
CA LYS A 184 -24.47 -13.18 -3.89
C LYS A 184 -24.61 -12.58 -2.49
N ASP A 185 -24.13 -11.32 -2.35
CA ASP A 185 -24.07 -10.56 -1.11
C ASP A 185 -23.14 -11.21 -0.02
N LYS A 186 -22.24 -12.13 -0.46
CA LYS A 186 -21.25 -12.79 0.38
C LYS A 186 -19.82 -12.65 -0.14
N ILE A 187 -19.62 -11.80 -1.13
CA ILE A 187 -18.33 -11.50 -1.74
C ILE A 187 -17.90 -10.10 -1.32
N PHE A 188 -16.70 -9.96 -0.80
CA PHE A 188 -16.00 -8.67 -0.71
C PHE A 188 -14.82 -8.63 -1.68
N VAL A 189 -14.43 -7.44 -2.07
CA VAL A 189 -13.32 -7.20 -3.00
C VAL A 189 -12.53 -5.99 -2.51
N LYS A 190 -11.21 -6.07 -2.52
CA LYS A 190 -10.33 -4.95 -2.19
C LYS A 190 -10.63 -3.71 -3.04
N ASP A 191 -10.69 -2.54 -2.41
CA ASP A 191 -10.81 -1.24 -3.09
C ASP A 191 -9.45 -0.73 -3.58
N ALA A 192 -8.68 -1.62 -4.17
CA ALA A 192 -7.37 -1.38 -4.77
C ALA A 192 -7.42 -1.79 -6.25
N PHE A 193 -7.57 -0.79 -7.15
CA PHE A 193 -7.90 -1.09 -8.54
C PHE A 193 -6.85 -1.94 -9.28
N ARG A 194 -5.57 -1.79 -8.96
CA ARG A 194 -4.49 -2.56 -9.59
C ARG A 194 -4.54 -4.03 -9.18
N ASP A 195 -4.72 -4.28 -7.88
CA ASP A 195 -4.80 -5.62 -7.31
C ASP A 195 -6.01 -6.41 -7.79
N VAL A 196 -7.03 -5.72 -8.28
CA VAL A 196 -8.24 -6.33 -8.87
C VAL A 196 -8.15 -6.41 -10.39
N TYR A 197 -7.61 -5.37 -11.05
CA TYR A 197 -7.48 -5.31 -12.50
C TYR A 197 -6.61 -6.42 -13.04
N SER A 198 -5.42 -6.61 -12.48
CA SER A 198 -4.42 -7.53 -12.99
C SER A 198 -4.87 -9.00 -12.93
N PRO A 199 -5.36 -9.55 -11.80
CA PRO A 199 -5.93 -10.89 -11.76
C PRO A 199 -7.13 -11.08 -12.69
N MET A 200 -8.03 -10.07 -12.76
CA MET A 200 -9.18 -10.14 -13.67
C MET A 200 -8.76 -10.13 -15.15
N LEU A 201 -7.68 -9.42 -15.50
CA LEU A 201 -7.16 -9.44 -16.86
C LEU A 201 -6.58 -10.81 -17.21
N ILE A 202 -5.77 -11.40 -16.32
CA ILE A 202 -5.23 -12.76 -16.48
C ILE A 202 -6.39 -13.75 -16.69
N TYR A 203 -7.38 -13.73 -15.79
CA TYR A 203 -8.54 -14.60 -15.88
C TYR A 203 -9.30 -14.41 -17.20
N ALA A 204 -9.62 -13.16 -17.57
CA ALA A 204 -10.36 -12.86 -18.77
C ALA A 204 -9.63 -13.35 -20.05
N LYS A 205 -8.30 -13.17 -20.12
CA LYS A 205 -7.46 -13.63 -21.21
C LYS A 205 -7.35 -15.16 -21.25
N THR A 206 -7.27 -15.82 -20.09
CA THR A 206 -7.34 -17.28 -19.98
C THR A 206 -8.66 -17.81 -20.55
N ILE A 207 -9.79 -17.20 -20.21
CA ILE A 207 -11.10 -17.59 -20.73
C ILE A 207 -11.20 -17.32 -22.24
N GLU A 208 -10.64 -16.22 -22.76
CA GLU A 208 -10.59 -15.96 -24.20
C GLU A 208 -9.77 -17.02 -24.94
N ALA A 209 -8.58 -17.38 -24.46
CA ALA A 209 -7.70 -18.39 -25.04
C ALA A 209 -8.34 -19.79 -25.04
N ARG A 210 -9.00 -20.18 -23.93
CA ARG A 210 -9.77 -21.44 -23.84
C ARG A 210 -10.91 -21.50 -24.85
N LYS A 211 -11.67 -20.41 -25.00
CA LYS A 211 -12.76 -20.31 -26.00
C LYS A 211 -12.26 -20.36 -27.44
N ALA A 212 -11.06 -19.83 -27.70
CA ALA A 212 -10.42 -19.88 -29.02
C ALA A 212 -9.83 -21.28 -29.33
N GLY A 213 -9.73 -22.17 -28.34
CA GLY A 213 -9.08 -23.48 -28.45
C GLY A 213 -7.54 -23.38 -28.48
N GLU A 214 -6.99 -22.28 -28.01
CA GLU A 214 -5.56 -22.03 -27.90
C GLU A 214 -4.99 -22.56 -26.58
N LEU A 215 -5.86 -22.77 -25.58
CA LEU A 215 -5.53 -23.25 -24.24
C LEU A 215 -6.53 -24.34 -23.83
N GLY A 216 -6.03 -25.42 -23.22
CA GLY A 216 -6.85 -26.48 -22.63
C GLY A 216 -7.57 -26.02 -21.35
N GLU A 217 -8.56 -26.80 -20.88
CA GLU A 217 -9.35 -26.44 -19.68
C GLU A 217 -8.49 -26.33 -18.42
N ASP A 218 -7.49 -27.23 -18.27
CA ASP A 218 -6.59 -27.28 -17.11
C ASP A 218 -5.25 -26.56 -17.38
N GLU A 219 -5.06 -25.97 -18.56
CA GLU A 219 -3.84 -25.27 -18.92
C GLU A 219 -3.90 -23.79 -18.46
N MET A 220 -2.73 -23.27 -18.09
CA MET A 220 -2.53 -21.87 -17.70
C MET A 220 -1.89 -21.09 -18.85
N LEU A 221 -2.06 -19.78 -18.83
CA LEU A 221 -1.28 -18.91 -19.71
C LEU A 221 0.23 -19.07 -19.40
N PRO A 222 1.10 -19.05 -20.44
CA PRO A 222 2.54 -19.01 -20.21
C PRO A 222 2.94 -17.84 -19.32
N LEU A 223 3.91 -18.03 -18.42
CA LEU A 223 4.38 -16.98 -17.50
C LEU A 223 4.79 -15.69 -18.25
N GLU A 224 5.46 -15.82 -19.40
CA GLU A 224 5.80 -14.67 -20.26
C GLU A 224 4.56 -13.87 -20.70
N THR A 225 3.44 -14.56 -20.93
CA THR A 225 2.18 -13.90 -21.27
C THR A 225 1.61 -13.18 -20.05
N ILE A 226 1.64 -13.81 -18.87
CA ILE A 226 1.20 -13.20 -17.61
C ILE A 226 2.02 -11.93 -17.35
N HIS A 227 3.35 -11.99 -17.47
CA HIS A 227 4.21 -10.81 -17.31
C HIS A 227 3.87 -9.69 -18.31
N ALA A 228 3.60 -10.04 -19.58
CA ALA A 228 3.18 -9.05 -20.57
C ALA A 228 1.85 -8.38 -20.22
N LEU A 229 0.90 -9.14 -19.62
CA LEU A 229 -0.39 -8.59 -19.17
C LEU A 229 -0.24 -7.58 -18.02
N MET A 230 0.82 -7.65 -17.23
CA MET A 230 1.06 -6.70 -16.14
C MET A 230 1.32 -5.26 -16.64
N TYR A 231 1.80 -5.13 -17.89
CA TYR A 231 1.95 -3.83 -18.58
C TYR A 231 0.72 -3.44 -19.39
N ASP A 232 -0.24 -4.36 -19.60
CA ASP A 232 -1.34 -4.11 -20.53
C ASP A 232 -2.45 -3.24 -19.91
N SER A 233 -2.46 -1.99 -20.31
CA SER A 233 -3.50 -1.00 -20.01
C SER A 233 -4.15 -0.45 -21.30
N SER A 234 -4.22 -1.27 -22.35
CA SER A 234 -4.89 -0.92 -23.61
C SER A 234 -6.38 -0.65 -23.42
N ASP A 235 -6.98 0.13 -24.31
CA ASP A 235 -8.42 0.41 -24.26
C ASP A 235 -9.25 -0.87 -24.35
N GLU A 236 -8.75 -1.86 -25.08
CA GLU A 236 -9.36 -3.18 -25.25
C GLU A 236 -9.34 -3.97 -23.94
N SER A 237 -8.19 -4.07 -23.28
CA SER A 237 -8.03 -4.79 -21.99
C SER A 237 -8.78 -4.09 -20.86
N ILE A 238 -8.77 -2.75 -20.80
CA ILE A 238 -9.58 -1.99 -19.84
C ILE A 238 -11.09 -2.30 -20.04
N ALA A 239 -11.59 -2.29 -21.28
CA ALA A 239 -12.99 -2.58 -21.57
C ALA A 239 -13.35 -4.03 -21.25
N LEU A 240 -12.43 -4.98 -21.51
CA LEU A 240 -12.60 -6.39 -21.19
C LEU A 240 -12.76 -6.58 -19.68
N VAL A 241 -11.80 -6.07 -18.88
CA VAL A 241 -11.85 -6.14 -17.41
C VAL A 241 -13.09 -5.44 -16.86
N GLU A 242 -13.45 -4.25 -17.36
CA GLU A 242 -14.68 -3.55 -16.95
C GLU A 242 -15.91 -4.44 -17.14
N SER A 243 -15.98 -5.21 -18.23
CA SER A 243 -17.10 -6.09 -18.51
C SER A 243 -17.24 -7.23 -17.48
N TYR A 244 -16.12 -7.80 -17.02
CA TYR A 244 -16.09 -8.83 -15.98
C TYR A 244 -16.41 -8.23 -14.61
N LEU A 245 -15.78 -7.15 -14.23
CA LEU A 245 -16.00 -6.50 -12.93
C LEU A 245 -17.45 -5.99 -12.76
N LYS A 246 -18.13 -5.57 -13.83
CA LYS A 246 -19.56 -5.26 -13.79
C LYS A 246 -20.44 -6.48 -13.48
N ARG A 247 -20.02 -7.68 -13.88
CA ARG A 247 -20.73 -8.91 -13.52
C ARG A 247 -20.47 -9.28 -12.06
N THR A 248 -19.21 -9.22 -11.60
CA THR A 248 -18.86 -9.41 -10.19
C THR A 248 -19.62 -8.44 -9.29
N LYS A 249 -19.74 -7.17 -9.68
CA LYS A 249 -20.45 -6.13 -8.94
C LYS A 249 -21.91 -6.50 -8.58
N GLU A 250 -22.60 -7.24 -9.44
CA GLU A 250 -23.98 -7.67 -9.17
C GLU A 250 -24.07 -8.68 -8.01
N LEU A 251 -22.94 -9.26 -7.62
CA LEU A 251 -22.81 -10.30 -6.61
C LEU A 251 -22.14 -9.79 -5.33
N VAL A 252 -21.28 -8.76 -5.42
CA VAL A 252 -20.50 -8.29 -4.26
C VAL A 252 -21.38 -7.63 -3.19
N ALA A 253 -21.06 -7.90 -1.93
CA ALA A 253 -21.61 -7.18 -0.77
C ALA A 253 -21.00 -5.76 -0.67
N GLY A 254 -19.73 -5.59 -1.06
CA GLY A 254 -19.04 -4.31 -1.04
C GLY A 254 -17.60 -4.35 -1.52
N TRP A 255 -17.07 -3.14 -1.66
CA TRP A 255 -15.66 -2.88 -1.88
C TRP A 255 -15.06 -2.44 -0.55
N GLU A 256 -13.91 -2.98 -0.19
CA GLU A 256 -13.31 -2.76 1.11
C GLU A 256 -11.82 -2.42 0.99
N ALA A 257 -11.33 -1.54 1.85
CA ALA A 257 -9.91 -1.22 1.92
C ALA A 257 -9.22 -2.03 3.03
N ASP A 258 -9.89 -2.21 4.18
CA ASP A 258 -9.30 -2.82 5.36
C ASP A 258 -10.28 -3.70 6.17
N PHE A 259 -11.57 -3.35 6.24
CA PHE A 259 -12.56 -4.03 7.08
C PHE A 259 -13.00 -5.42 6.58
N GLY A 260 -12.51 -5.88 5.43
CA GLY A 260 -12.90 -7.16 4.83
C GLY A 260 -12.50 -8.35 5.67
N LYS A 261 -11.37 -8.28 6.35
CA LYS A 261 -10.87 -9.31 7.26
C LYS A 261 -11.87 -9.58 8.41
N GLU A 262 -12.43 -8.55 9.05
CA GLU A 262 -13.43 -8.72 10.10
C GLU A 262 -14.79 -9.20 9.55
N MET A 263 -15.10 -8.90 8.28
CA MET A 263 -16.31 -9.43 7.66
C MET A 263 -16.23 -10.94 7.47
N MET A 264 -15.03 -11.45 7.18
CA MET A 264 -14.78 -12.88 7.05
C MET A 264 -14.82 -13.58 8.41
N THR A 265 -14.12 -13.07 9.43
CA THR A 265 -14.12 -13.64 10.79
C THR A 265 -15.50 -13.64 11.46
N GLN A 266 -16.40 -12.73 11.06
CA GLN A 266 -17.78 -12.64 11.52
C GLN A 266 -18.81 -13.40 10.65
N GLU A 267 -18.36 -14.21 9.67
CA GLU A 267 -19.18 -14.95 8.70
C GLU A 267 -20.17 -14.07 7.91
N LYS A 268 -19.93 -12.77 7.83
CA LYS A 268 -20.73 -11.84 7.02
C LYS A 268 -20.43 -11.96 5.54
N ALA A 269 -19.19 -12.37 5.21
CA ALA A 269 -18.76 -12.77 3.89
C ALA A 269 -18.32 -14.23 3.88
N TRP A 270 -18.26 -14.82 2.70
CA TRP A 270 -17.78 -16.19 2.48
C TRP A 270 -16.55 -16.23 1.59
N ILE A 271 -16.34 -15.21 0.79
CA ILE A 271 -15.11 -14.98 0.05
C ILE A 271 -14.72 -13.50 0.03
N ASN A 272 -13.40 -13.26 -0.01
CA ASN A 272 -12.83 -11.95 -0.22
C ASN A 272 -11.61 -12.04 -1.12
N LEU A 273 -11.57 -11.25 -2.20
CA LEU A 273 -10.32 -11.00 -2.93
C LEU A 273 -9.42 -10.17 -2.02
N MET A 274 -8.30 -10.76 -1.58
CA MET A 274 -7.53 -10.24 -0.45
C MET A 274 -6.03 -10.43 -0.66
N TRP A 275 -5.24 -9.66 0.05
CA TRP A 275 -3.79 -9.85 0.17
C TRP A 275 -3.47 -10.97 1.16
N SER A 276 -2.37 -11.70 0.91
CA SER A 276 -1.99 -12.86 1.73
C SER A 276 -1.76 -12.53 3.20
N GLY A 277 -1.15 -11.39 3.53
CA GLY A 277 -0.92 -11.01 4.93
C GLY A 277 -2.22 -10.72 5.70
N ASP A 278 -3.17 -9.98 5.10
CA ASP A 278 -4.51 -9.81 5.68
C ASP A 278 -5.23 -11.16 5.85
N ALA A 279 -4.99 -12.11 4.93
CA ALA A 279 -5.58 -13.44 4.99
C ALA A 279 -5.02 -14.25 6.17
N VAL A 280 -3.70 -14.20 6.42
CA VAL A 280 -3.07 -14.84 7.60
C VAL A 280 -3.71 -14.33 8.88
N TRP A 281 -3.73 -13.00 9.06
CA TRP A 281 -4.37 -12.40 10.23
C TRP A 281 -5.84 -12.85 10.39
N ALA A 282 -6.60 -12.87 9.30
CA ALA A 282 -8.01 -13.27 9.34
C ALA A 282 -8.19 -14.76 9.67
N ILE A 283 -7.31 -15.63 9.20
CA ILE A 283 -7.31 -17.08 9.48
C ILE A 283 -7.02 -17.31 10.96
N GLU A 284 -6.01 -16.64 11.52
CA GLU A 284 -5.66 -16.73 12.93
C GLU A 284 -6.81 -16.28 13.83
N GLU A 285 -7.33 -15.07 13.64
CA GLU A 285 -8.47 -14.52 14.41
C GLU A 285 -9.73 -15.40 14.27
N ALA A 286 -9.98 -15.94 13.07
CA ALA A 286 -11.13 -16.81 12.82
C ALA A 286 -11.03 -18.13 13.58
N SER A 287 -9.82 -18.68 13.74
CA SER A 287 -9.58 -19.92 14.47
C SER A 287 -9.98 -19.80 15.97
N GLU A 288 -9.84 -18.62 16.57
CA GLU A 288 -10.24 -18.36 17.96
C GLU A 288 -11.76 -18.38 18.18
N VAL A 289 -12.54 -18.23 17.10
CA VAL A 289 -14.01 -18.16 17.15
C VAL A 289 -14.68 -19.32 16.38
N ASP A 290 -13.94 -20.40 16.11
CA ASP A 290 -14.41 -21.61 15.41
C ASP A 290 -14.94 -21.31 13.98
N VAL A 291 -14.37 -20.32 13.28
CA VAL A 291 -14.65 -20.03 11.85
C VAL A 291 -13.50 -20.58 10.99
N ASN A 292 -13.83 -21.41 10.02
CA ASN A 292 -12.85 -22.12 9.20
C ASN A 292 -12.50 -21.31 7.93
N LEU A 293 -11.51 -20.44 8.00
CA LEU A 293 -11.01 -19.68 6.85
C LEU A 293 -9.79 -20.34 6.25
N ALA A 294 -9.63 -20.21 4.93
CA ALA A 294 -8.46 -20.63 4.18
C ALA A 294 -8.23 -19.67 3.01
N TYR A 295 -7.02 -19.69 2.45
CA TYR A 295 -6.61 -18.80 1.35
C TYR A 295 -6.14 -19.63 0.15
N ALA A 296 -6.42 -19.14 -1.04
CA ALA A 296 -5.96 -19.77 -2.28
C ALA A 296 -5.56 -18.71 -3.32
N VAL A 297 -4.46 -18.97 -4.03
CA VAL A 297 -4.09 -18.25 -5.24
C VAL A 297 -4.62 -19.03 -6.44
N PRO A 298 -5.58 -18.50 -7.22
CA PRO A 298 -6.20 -19.23 -8.32
C PRO A 298 -5.23 -19.74 -9.40
N ARG A 299 -5.58 -20.86 -10.01
CA ARG A 299 -4.73 -21.55 -11.01
C ARG A 299 -4.51 -20.74 -12.29
N GLU A 300 -5.46 -19.90 -12.67
CA GLU A 300 -5.31 -19.05 -13.85
C GLU A 300 -4.15 -18.07 -13.70
N GLY A 301 -3.69 -17.83 -12.48
CA GLY A 301 -2.64 -16.90 -12.16
C GLY A 301 -3.16 -15.68 -11.40
N SER A 302 -2.24 -14.96 -10.79
CA SER A 302 -2.51 -13.78 -9.99
C SER A 302 -1.33 -12.80 -10.02
N VAL A 303 -1.25 -11.94 -9.02
CA VAL A 303 -0.12 -11.03 -8.82
C VAL A 303 0.64 -11.39 -7.55
N VAL A 304 1.95 -11.23 -7.66
CA VAL A 304 2.84 -11.06 -6.52
C VAL A 304 3.19 -9.59 -6.46
N TRP A 305 3.10 -8.99 -5.29
CA TRP A 305 3.35 -7.57 -5.08
C TRP A 305 4.47 -7.38 -4.05
N PHE A 306 5.18 -6.26 -4.16
CA PHE A 306 6.27 -5.88 -3.30
C PHE A 306 6.11 -4.43 -2.86
N ASP A 307 6.12 -4.20 -1.57
CA ASP A 307 6.23 -2.85 -1.03
C ASP A 307 7.69 -2.55 -0.71
N GLY A 308 8.09 -1.32 -0.90
CA GLY A 308 9.47 -0.93 -0.70
C GLY A 308 9.62 0.46 -0.08
N TRP A 309 10.61 0.58 0.80
CA TRP A 309 11.01 1.86 1.36
C TRP A 309 11.68 2.72 0.31
N VAL A 310 11.26 3.98 0.22
CA VAL A 310 11.85 5.00 -0.65
C VAL A 310 12.08 6.30 0.12
N ILE A 311 13.02 7.12 -0.34
CA ILE A 311 13.28 8.48 0.15
C ILE A 311 12.73 9.47 -0.87
N PRO A 312 11.60 10.17 -0.57
CA PRO A 312 11.05 11.14 -1.49
C PRO A 312 11.98 12.35 -1.70
N LYS A 313 11.92 12.97 -2.88
CA LYS A 313 12.70 14.14 -3.27
C LYS A 313 12.64 15.33 -2.29
N TYR A 314 11.56 15.45 -1.55
CA TYR A 314 11.34 16.56 -0.61
C TYR A 314 11.73 16.23 0.84
N ALA A 315 12.37 15.08 1.06
CA ALA A 315 12.92 14.68 2.35
C ALA A 315 13.85 15.74 2.93
N LYS A 316 13.90 15.84 4.26
CA LYS A 316 14.71 16.80 4.99
C LYS A 316 15.75 16.13 5.90
N ASN A 317 15.54 14.86 6.20
CA ASN A 317 16.45 14.07 7.03
C ASN A 317 16.84 12.77 6.31
N GLU A 318 17.53 12.93 5.16
CA GLU A 318 17.97 11.81 4.32
C GLU A 318 18.88 10.81 5.08
N ARG A 319 19.73 11.33 5.99
CA ARG A 319 20.66 10.49 6.72
C ARG A 319 19.92 9.52 7.63
N ALA A 320 19.01 10.02 8.49
CA ALA A 320 18.23 9.15 9.36
C ALA A 320 17.30 8.23 8.53
N ALA A 321 16.78 8.69 7.38
CA ALA A 321 15.98 7.88 6.47
C ALA A 321 16.75 6.65 5.96
N ARG A 322 18.01 6.82 5.51
CA ARG A 322 18.85 5.70 5.06
C ARG A 322 19.14 4.69 6.17
N TYR A 323 19.46 5.18 7.36
CA TYR A 323 19.67 4.32 8.54
C TYR A 323 18.40 3.60 8.97
N PHE A 324 17.23 4.26 8.88
CA PHE A 324 15.94 3.62 9.20
C PHE A 324 15.63 2.47 8.24
N ILE A 325 15.88 2.66 6.96
CA ILE A 325 15.63 1.62 5.94
C ILE A 325 16.58 0.43 6.16
N ASP A 326 17.85 0.68 6.44
CA ASP A 326 18.82 -0.37 6.78
C ASP A 326 18.42 -1.13 8.06
N TYR A 327 18.00 -0.40 9.11
CA TYR A 327 17.52 -0.97 10.37
C TYR A 327 16.30 -1.90 10.17
N MET A 328 15.39 -1.57 9.24
CA MET A 328 14.25 -2.43 8.91
C MET A 328 14.66 -3.73 8.19
N CYS A 329 15.86 -3.78 7.63
CA CYS A 329 16.40 -4.98 6.99
C CYS A 329 17.16 -5.91 7.98
N MET A 330 17.27 -5.56 9.27
CA MET A 330 17.82 -6.47 10.27
C MET A 330 16.96 -7.73 10.39
N PRO A 331 17.53 -8.95 10.37
CA PRO A 331 16.77 -10.19 10.47
C PRO A 331 15.83 -10.24 11.69
N GLU A 332 16.30 -9.81 12.87
CA GLU A 332 15.49 -9.73 14.08
C GLU A 332 14.29 -8.80 13.92
N ASN A 333 14.47 -7.61 13.30
CA ASN A 333 13.41 -6.65 13.07
C ASN A 333 12.43 -7.12 11.97
N ALA A 334 12.95 -7.83 10.98
CA ALA A 334 12.13 -8.47 9.94
C ALA A 334 11.18 -9.51 10.56
N ILE A 335 11.69 -10.39 11.44
CA ILE A 335 10.87 -11.39 12.14
C ILE A 335 9.80 -10.71 13.00
N ARG A 336 10.16 -9.70 13.79
CA ARG A 336 9.21 -8.96 14.62
C ARG A 336 8.13 -8.27 13.80
N ASN A 337 8.49 -7.68 12.64
CA ASN A 337 7.51 -7.08 11.75
C ASN A 337 6.57 -8.13 11.14
N MET A 338 7.07 -9.33 10.79
CA MET A 338 6.23 -10.43 10.31
C MET A 338 5.23 -10.88 11.38
N ASP A 339 5.70 -11.08 12.62
CA ASP A 339 4.85 -11.47 13.74
C ASP A 339 3.77 -10.43 14.06
N ALA A 340 4.11 -9.14 13.96
CA ALA A 340 3.18 -8.05 14.28
C ALA A 340 2.14 -7.80 13.18
N THR A 341 2.47 -8.11 11.92
CA THR A 341 1.66 -7.67 10.77
C THR A 341 0.99 -8.81 10.00
N GLY A 342 1.48 -10.04 10.13
CA GLY A 342 1.07 -11.18 9.32
C GLY A 342 1.60 -11.14 7.87
N TYR A 343 2.47 -10.19 7.53
CA TYR A 343 3.06 -10.08 6.18
C TYR A 343 4.48 -10.62 6.15
N VAL A 344 4.96 -11.02 4.97
CA VAL A 344 6.30 -11.59 4.79
C VAL A 344 7.32 -10.51 4.48
N SER A 345 8.41 -10.49 5.24
CA SER A 345 9.55 -9.63 4.96
C SER A 345 10.31 -10.04 3.71
N VAL A 346 10.99 -9.08 3.09
CA VAL A 346 11.92 -9.31 1.97
C VAL A 346 13.28 -9.87 2.43
N VAL A 347 13.52 -9.95 3.73
CA VAL A 347 14.78 -10.47 4.29
C VAL A 347 14.83 -11.99 4.16
N ALA A 348 15.91 -12.51 3.58
CA ALA A 348 16.06 -13.93 3.27
C ALA A 348 17.39 -14.48 3.83
N THR A 349 17.46 -14.60 5.15
CA THR A 349 18.60 -15.19 5.86
C THR A 349 18.24 -16.56 6.44
N GLU A 350 19.25 -17.35 6.82
CA GLU A 350 19.01 -18.60 7.55
C GLU A 350 18.23 -18.39 8.84
N GLU A 351 18.48 -17.26 9.53
CA GLU A 351 17.79 -16.89 10.76
C GLU A 351 16.28 -16.69 10.55
N VAL A 352 15.91 -15.98 9.48
CA VAL A 352 14.50 -15.78 9.10
C VAL A 352 13.86 -17.10 8.67
N LEU A 353 14.56 -17.93 7.88
CA LEU A 353 14.05 -19.23 7.45
C LEU A 353 13.78 -20.16 8.65
N GLU A 354 14.69 -20.22 9.62
CA GLU A 354 14.51 -21.04 10.81
C GLU A 354 13.41 -20.51 11.75
N ALA A 355 13.25 -19.17 11.84
CA ALA A 355 12.18 -18.57 12.64
C ALA A 355 10.77 -18.83 12.06
N MET A 356 10.66 -18.94 10.72
CA MET A 356 9.39 -19.13 10.04
C MET A 356 9.03 -20.61 9.81
N ARG A 357 10.00 -21.52 10.02
CA ARG A 357 9.75 -22.97 9.91
C ARG A 357 8.83 -23.46 11.03
N ASP A 358 7.86 -24.28 10.66
CA ASP A 358 7.00 -24.98 11.62
C ASP A 358 6.83 -26.45 11.23
N ASP A 359 7.61 -27.32 11.87
CA ASP A 359 7.61 -28.76 11.63
C ASP A 359 6.29 -29.47 12.06
N GLU A 360 5.35 -28.73 12.70
CA GLU A 360 4.02 -29.26 13.05
C GLU A 360 3.02 -29.12 11.88
N LEU A 361 3.33 -28.29 10.88
CA LEU A 361 2.52 -28.13 9.67
C LEU A 361 2.74 -29.30 8.71
N ASP A 362 1.66 -29.76 8.09
CA ASP A 362 1.72 -30.78 7.02
C ASP A 362 2.16 -30.19 5.66
N THR A 363 2.01 -28.86 5.48
CA THR A 363 2.34 -28.16 4.24
C THR A 363 3.85 -28.05 4.05
N VAL A 364 4.33 -28.40 2.87
CA VAL A 364 5.74 -28.32 2.49
C VAL A 364 5.89 -27.49 1.23
N CYS A 365 6.73 -26.45 1.27
CA CYS A 365 6.96 -25.52 0.18
C CYS A 365 8.40 -25.56 -0.35
N ASP A 366 8.56 -25.39 -1.66
CA ASP A 366 9.83 -25.06 -2.30
C ASP A 366 10.04 -23.55 -2.29
N LEU A 367 10.93 -23.07 -1.41
CA LEU A 367 11.29 -21.66 -1.24
C LEU A 367 12.66 -21.32 -1.85
N SER A 368 13.23 -22.25 -2.64
CA SER A 368 14.54 -22.08 -3.26
C SER A 368 14.60 -20.99 -4.34
N TYR A 369 13.51 -20.31 -4.60
CA TYR A 369 13.48 -19.06 -5.40
C TYR A 369 13.75 -17.82 -4.58
N PHE A 370 13.43 -17.83 -3.27
CA PHE A 370 13.45 -16.68 -2.38
C PHE A 370 14.65 -16.68 -1.44
N PHE A 371 14.92 -17.81 -0.77
CA PHE A 371 16.06 -18.00 0.10
C PHE A 371 17.27 -18.46 -0.72
N VAL A 372 17.98 -17.48 -1.30
CA VAL A 372 19.17 -17.68 -2.13
C VAL A 372 20.32 -16.80 -1.66
N ASP A 373 21.54 -17.21 -1.93
CA ASP A 373 22.74 -16.38 -1.72
C ASP A 373 22.94 -15.35 -2.87
N ASP A 374 23.99 -14.54 -2.77
CA ASP A 374 24.34 -13.51 -3.78
C ASP A 374 24.65 -14.09 -5.17
N ASN A 375 24.88 -15.41 -5.28
CA ASN A 375 25.08 -16.09 -6.55
C ASN A 375 23.79 -16.73 -7.08
N TYR A 376 22.66 -16.49 -6.43
CA TYR A 376 21.36 -17.13 -6.68
C TYR A 376 21.36 -18.64 -6.43
N GLU A 377 22.30 -19.16 -5.61
CA GLU A 377 22.28 -20.54 -5.17
C GLU A 377 21.37 -20.67 -3.94
N PRO A 378 20.45 -21.66 -3.93
CA PRO A 378 19.53 -21.86 -2.81
C PRO A 378 20.25 -22.13 -1.47
N LEU A 379 19.76 -21.57 -0.39
CA LEU A 379 20.21 -21.91 0.96
C LEU A 379 19.88 -23.37 1.28
N GLU A 380 20.67 -23.99 2.17
CA GLU A 380 20.49 -25.41 2.51
C GLU A 380 19.09 -25.67 3.12
N GLY A 381 18.36 -26.62 2.54
CA GLY A 381 17.06 -27.06 3.03
C GLY A 381 15.87 -26.17 2.71
N CYS A 382 16.04 -25.13 1.88
CA CYS A 382 14.93 -24.25 1.48
C CYS A 382 14.05 -24.82 0.35
N ASP A 383 14.42 -25.93 -0.26
CA ASP A 383 13.67 -26.64 -1.31
C ASP A 383 12.54 -27.55 -0.77
N SER A 384 12.45 -27.72 0.55
CA SER A 384 11.45 -28.55 1.21
C SER A 384 11.26 -28.11 2.66
N VAL A 385 10.50 -27.04 2.86
CA VAL A 385 10.28 -26.40 4.17
C VAL A 385 8.86 -26.63 4.63
N HIS A 386 8.69 -27.09 5.87
CA HIS A 386 7.41 -27.07 6.56
C HIS A 386 7.12 -25.63 7.00
N ILE A 387 6.12 -25.01 6.38
CA ILE A 387 5.82 -23.59 6.57
C ILE A 387 4.39 -23.27 6.15
N ASP A 388 3.83 -22.16 6.65
CA ASP A 388 2.56 -21.64 6.19
C ASP A 388 2.69 -21.13 4.73
N ASP A 389 1.97 -21.77 3.81
CA ASP A 389 1.98 -21.47 2.37
C ASP A 389 1.19 -20.19 2.01
N VAL A 390 0.42 -19.66 2.94
CA VAL A 390 -0.20 -18.33 2.80
C VAL A 390 0.85 -17.23 2.97
N LEU A 391 1.77 -17.42 3.92
CA LEU A 391 2.93 -16.53 4.13
C LEU A 391 3.95 -16.72 3.00
N TYR A 392 4.49 -17.92 2.88
CA TYR A 392 5.53 -18.26 1.91
C TYR A 392 4.98 -19.21 0.85
N PRO A 393 4.45 -18.67 -0.25
CA PRO A 393 3.88 -19.51 -1.30
C PRO A 393 4.93 -20.42 -1.94
N ASP A 394 4.54 -21.66 -2.24
CA ASP A 394 5.35 -22.60 -3.01
C ASP A 394 5.79 -21.99 -4.36
N ARG A 395 6.97 -22.37 -4.85
CA ARG A 395 7.50 -21.93 -6.15
C ARG A 395 6.46 -22.04 -7.28
N SER A 396 5.65 -23.08 -7.31
CA SER A 396 4.62 -23.28 -8.33
C SER A 396 3.53 -22.20 -8.32
N VAL A 397 3.31 -21.53 -7.17
CA VAL A 397 2.41 -20.38 -7.07
C VAL A 397 3.05 -19.16 -7.71
N ILE A 398 4.32 -18.89 -7.41
CA ILE A 398 5.07 -17.76 -7.96
C ILE A 398 5.20 -17.87 -9.48
N GLU A 399 5.41 -19.07 -10.01
CA GLU A 399 5.52 -19.34 -11.46
C GLU A 399 4.24 -19.08 -12.27
N ARG A 400 3.12 -18.73 -11.60
CA ARG A 400 1.87 -18.29 -12.24
C ARG A 400 1.44 -16.89 -11.82
N CYS A 401 2.32 -16.12 -11.19
CA CYS A 401 2.04 -14.74 -10.76
C CYS A 401 2.89 -13.74 -11.55
N GLY A 402 2.34 -12.55 -11.77
CA GLY A 402 3.05 -11.42 -12.35
C GLY A 402 3.23 -10.29 -11.36
N VAL A 403 4.27 -9.49 -11.56
CA VAL A 403 4.52 -8.26 -10.79
C VAL A 403 3.86 -7.08 -11.50
N MET A 404 3.17 -6.22 -10.75
CA MET A 404 2.46 -5.07 -11.32
C MET A 404 3.44 -3.98 -11.78
N HIS A 405 3.11 -3.31 -12.87
CA HIS A 405 3.88 -2.20 -13.42
C HIS A 405 3.06 -0.92 -13.51
N ASP A 406 3.74 0.22 -13.53
CA ASP A 406 3.08 1.51 -13.72
C ASP A 406 2.44 1.62 -15.11
N SER A 407 1.18 2.02 -15.14
CA SER A 407 0.42 2.20 -16.37
C SER A 407 0.62 3.57 -17.03
N GLY A 408 1.51 4.39 -16.49
CA GLY A 408 1.83 5.71 -17.03
C GLY A 408 0.61 6.61 -17.17
N ASP A 409 0.52 7.26 -18.34
CA ASP A 409 -0.59 8.14 -18.69
C ASP A 409 -1.95 7.42 -18.81
N ARG A 410 -1.94 6.08 -18.75
CA ARG A 410 -3.15 5.26 -18.80
C ARG A 410 -3.82 5.09 -17.43
N THR A 411 -3.13 5.44 -16.34
CA THR A 411 -3.64 5.32 -14.97
C THR A 411 -5.00 6.03 -14.81
N ASP A 412 -5.14 7.25 -15.34
CA ASP A 412 -6.41 8.00 -15.27
C ASP A 412 -7.58 7.24 -15.90
N LYS A 413 -7.36 6.59 -17.06
CA LYS A 413 -8.39 5.78 -17.72
C LYS A 413 -8.78 4.54 -16.91
N MET A 414 -7.82 3.93 -16.23
CA MET A 414 -8.07 2.79 -15.33
C MET A 414 -8.86 3.24 -14.09
N LEU A 415 -8.50 4.37 -13.49
CA LEU A 415 -9.25 4.98 -12.39
C LEU A 415 -10.66 5.40 -12.78
N GLU A 416 -10.85 5.93 -13.99
CA GLU A 416 -12.18 6.21 -14.55
C GLU A 416 -13.00 4.92 -14.73
N MET A 417 -12.39 3.84 -15.23
CA MET A 417 -13.02 2.52 -15.34
C MET A 417 -13.42 2.01 -13.95
N TRP A 418 -12.50 2.06 -12.98
CA TRP A 418 -12.75 1.67 -11.59
C TRP A 418 -13.91 2.45 -10.97
N SER A 419 -13.93 3.78 -11.17
CA SER A 419 -15.03 4.65 -10.75
C SER A 419 -16.36 4.27 -11.39
N ARG A 420 -16.40 3.91 -12.70
CA ARG A 420 -17.62 3.42 -13.37
C ARG A 420 -18.09 2.09 -12.81
N VAL A 421 -17.17 1.16 -12.54
CA VAL A 421 -17.49 -0.13 -11.90
C VAL A 421 -18.13 0.11 -10.53
N LYS A 422 -17.56 0.96 -9.69
CA LYS A 422 -18.06 1.25 -8.33
C LYS A 422 -19.28 2.18 -8.30
N GLY A 423 -19.32 3.18 -9.18
CA GLY A 423 -20.23 4.34 -9.12
C GLY A 423 -21.68 4.10 -9.51
N ASP A 424 -22.01 3.03 -10.24
CA ASP A 424 -23.38 2.74 -10.70
C ASP A 424 -24.39 2.38 -9.57
N ASN A 425 -23.99 2.47 -8.27
CA ASN A 425 -24.85 2.18 -7.12
C ASN A 425 -25.79 3.34 -6.76
N LEU A 426 -25.59 4.55 -7.30
CA LEU A 426 -26.55 5.64 -7.17
C LEU A 426 -27.59 5.53 -8.27
N SER A 427 -28.70 4.86 -8.01
CA SER A 427 -29.83 4.88 -8.93
C SER A 427 -30.23 6.33 -9.23
N THR A 428 -30.65 6.62 -10.46
CA THR A 428 -31.16 7.95 -10.84
C THR A 428 -32.20 8.47 -9.84
N GLY A 429 -33.00 7.55 -9.25
CA GLY A 429 -33.97 7.88 -8.20
C GLY A 429 -33.30 8.35 -6.89
N MET A 430 -32.19 7.74 -6.50
CA MET A 430 -31.45 8.14 -5.30
C MET A 430 -30.78 9.51 -5.50
N LEU A 431 -30.22 9.74 -6.68
CA LEU A 431 -29.60 11.04 -7.04
C LEU A 431 -30.64 12.17 -7.04
N VAL A 432 -31.84 11.91 -7.63
CA VAL A 432 -32.98 12.83 -7.59
C VAL A 432 -33.44 13.05 -6.15
N GLY A 433 -33.49 12.00 -5.33
CA GLY A 433 -33.85 12.09 -3.90
C GLY A 433 -32.90 12.98 -3.11
N ILE A 434 -31.59 12.84 -3.33
CA ILE A 434 -30.54 13.68 -2.70
C ILE A 434 -30.70 15.16 -3.14
N ILE A 435 -30.89 15.41 -4.44
CA ILE A 435 -31.08 16.78 -4.97
C ILE A 435 -32.34 17.41 -4.36
N VAL A 436 -33.44 16.66 -4.32
CA VAL A 436 -34.72 17.14 -3.72
C VAL A 436 -34.55 17.43 -2.22
N PHE A 437 -33.82 16.57 -1.51
CA PHE A 437 -33.53 16.78 -0.07
C PHE A 437 -32.77 18.08 0.19
N PHE A 438 -31.69 18.33 -0.57
CA PHE A 438 -30.92 19.57 -0.43
C PHE A 438 -31.72 20.81 -0.87
N ALA A 439 -32.53 20.70 -1.93
CA ALA A 439 -33.42 21.77 -2.38
C ALA A 439 -34.47 22.11 -1.29
N ALA A 440 -35.04 21.10 -0.66
CA ALA A 440 -36.00 21.29 0.44
C ALA A 440 -35.35 21.94 1.67
N MET A 441 -34.14 21.50 2.06
CA MET A 441 -33.36 22.15 3.14
C MET A 441 -33.04 23.60 2.83
N PHE A 442 -32.66 23.91 1.59
CA PHE A 442 -32.38 25.28 1.18
C PHE A 442 -33.66 26.15 1.21
N ALA A 443 -34.76 25.65 0.67
CA ALA A 443 -36.06 26.31 0.72
C ALA A 443 -36.53 26.56 2.16
N TRP A 444 -36.34 25.59 3.05
CA TRP A 444 -36.64 25.71 4.48
C TRP A 444 -35.78 26.78 5.17
N GLY A 445 -34.49 26.85 4.83
CA GLY A 445 -33.58 27.88 5.32
C GLY A 445 -34.01 29.30 4.89
N ILE A 446 -34.43 29.47 3.62
CA ILE A 446 -34.98 30.72 3.11
C ILE A 446 -36.30 31.06 3.84
N TRP A 447 -37.20 30.10 3.96
CA TRP A 447 -38.47 30.32 4.66
C TRP A 447 -38.26 30.74 6.13
N ARG A 448 -37.35 30.13 6.87
CA ARG A 448 -37.00 30.55 8.23
C ARG A 448 -36.46 31.99 8.30
N LYS A 449 -35.62 32.41 7.35
CA LYS A 449 -35.13 33.80 7.24
C LYS A 449 -36.26 34.78 6.95
N VAL A 450 -37.16 34.45 6.04
CA VAL A 450 -38.34 35.28 5.68
C VAL A 450 -39.31 35.37 6.85
N ASP A 451 -39.58 34.29 7.56
CA ASP A 451 -40.47 34.28 8.75
C ASP A 451 -39.86 35.09 9.89
N ALA A 452 -38.56 34.95 10.16
CA ALA A 452 -37.86 35.81 11.15
C ALA A 452 -37.91 37.29 10.76
N TYR A 453 -37.75 37.62 9.48
CA TYR A 453 -37.87 39.00 9.00
C TYR A 453 -39.31 39.53 9.14
N ARG A 454 -40.34 38.73 8.81
CA ARG A 454 -41.76 39.08 8.99
C ARG A 454 -42.10 39.32 10.48
N LYS A 455 -41.61 38.45 11.37
CA LYS A 455 -41.80 38.62 12.84
C LYS A 455 -41.15 39.87 13.35
N LYS A 456 -39.92 40.19 12.88
CA LYS A 456 -39.24 41.45 13.22
C LYS A 456 -39.99 42.69 12.77
N GLN A 457 -40.53 42.69 11.56
CA GLN A 457 -41.36 43.80 11.04
C GLN A 457 -42.68 43.95 11.82
N HIS A 458 -43.31 42.86 12.22
CA HIS A 458 -44.52 42.87 13.04
C HIS A 458 -44.26 43.47 14.44
N HIS A 459 -43.14 43.14 15.06
CA HIS A 459 -42.73 43.73 16.35
C HIS A 459 -42.43 45.23 16.23
N LEU A 460 -41.79 45.67 15.16
CA LEU A 460 -41.52 47.08 14.91
C LEU A 460 -42.82 47.88 14.68
N LYS A 461 -43.82 47.32 13.97
CA LYS A 461 -45.13 47.97 13.79
C LYS A 461 -45.93 48.05 15.11
N ARG A 462 -45.90 47.03 15.98
CA ARG A 462 -46.52 47.04 17.31
C ARG A 462 -45.89 48.12 18.22
N ARG A 463 -44.56 48.23 18.25
CA ARG A 463 -43.84 49.28 18.99
C ARG A 463 -44.22 50.68 18.53
N ARG A 464 -44.31 50.92 17.22
CA ARG A 464 -44.75 52.23 16.68
C ARG A 464 -46.17 52.55 17.06
N HIS A 465 -47.09 51.59 17.10
CA HIS A 465 -48.49 51.80 17.49
C HIS A 465 -48.63 52.09 18.98
N GLN A 466 -47.81 51.49 19.83
CA GLN A 466 -47.81 51.83 21.28
C GLN A 466 -47.25 53.23 21.54
N TYR A 467 -46.21 53.63 20.81
CA TYR A 467 -45.61 54.98 20.95
C TYR A 467 -46.55 56.08 20.52
N THR A 468 -47.47 55.88 19.58
CA THR A 468 -48.47 56.85 19.13
C THR A 468 -49.68 56.86 20.04
N LYS A 469 -49.96 55.84 20.85
CA LYS A 469 -51.04 55.83 21.86
C LYS A 469 -50.64 56.55 23.20
N THR A 470 -49.35 56.63 23.51
CA THR A 470 -48.85 57.25 24.74
C THR A 470 -48.59 58.76 24.57
N LYS A 471 -48.75 59.34 23.35
CA LYS A 471 -48.59 60.75 23.06
C LYS A 471 -49.93 61.46 22.78
N LYS A 472 -51.07 60.79 23.01
CA LYS A 472 -52.39 61.37 23.10
C LYS A 472 -52.86 61.29 24.55
#